data_798d2fcdd87aa6effd4e4b8008b05331
#
_entry.id   798d2fcdd87aa6effd4e4b8008b05331
#
_cell.length_a   1.000
_cell.length_b   1.000
_cell.length_c   1.000
_cell.angle_alpha   90.00
_cell.angle_beta   90.00
_cell.angle_gamma   90.00
#
_symmetry.space_group_name_H-M   'P 1'
#
loop_
_entity.id
_entity.type
_entity.pdbx_description
1 polymer ?
#
loop_
_entity_poly.entity_id
_entity_poly.type
_entity_poly.pdbx_seq_one_letter_code
_entity_poly.pdbx_strand_id
1 'polypeptide(L)'
;GALGPRQAPPLLLLLLPLAVAALLAVVGPPPVTGSPSPLEDVVIERHYIPKLCAREVQIGDFVRYHYNGTFTDGKRFDSSHDRGTPFIGQVGLGRLITGMDRGIQGMCVNEHRRVTVPPHLAYGSLGAGNVIPPDTTLIFDLVLLDIWNAEDKVETHTLSKPEGCVRTVQASDFVRYHYNGSLLDGTPFDSSRNRKQTYDTYVGQGYLIQGMEEGLLGMCVGERRTVIIPPFLAYGEKGYGTTIPPQASLMFDVLLVDLHNPKDDIIMDNQVVPESCARKSVVGDFMRYHYNGTFLDGTPFDSSYQRNSTYNTYIGLGYVIPGMDKALQGLCIGEKRRITVPPHMAYGENGSGDVIPGSAVLVFDIHVIDFHNPKDTVEIRVTQKPEECNLTSAANDLIRYRYNCSLLDGTLIYSSDHQEKPPETVLGTFRVIEGLDEGLRDMCVGERRVVIVPPHLGHGENGARDVPGSAVLLFELELTHIQKGVPEGYLFVWLEDSPEPIYQAMDLNKDKEVPLEEFSEFIKMQVANGKGRLLPGRDPDVVIKDMFDNQDRNKDGRVTEDELKLKVDEDNEKLRHEEL
;
A
#
# COMPACT_ATOMS: atom_id res chain seq x y z
N GLY A 1 39.83 36.91 -1.57
CA GLY A 1 41.01 37.21 -0.80
C GLY A 1 41.60 35.96 -0.21
N ALA A 2 42.71 35.55 -0.73
CA ALA A 2 43.54 34.40 -0.34
C ALA A 2 44.33 34.69 0.96
N LEU A 3 44.82 33.62 1.58
CA LEU A 3 46.06 33.44 2.33
C LEU A 3 45.81 32.33 3.39
N GLY A 4 46.44 31.20 3.41
CA GLY A 4 47.80 30.77 3.29
C GLY A 4 48.28 30.21 4.66
N PRO A 5 49.01 29.06 4.72
CA PRO A 5 49.21 28.30 5.97
C PRO A 5 50.44 28.76 6.76
N ARG A 6 50.49 28.48 8.06
CA ARG A 6 51.74 28.65 8.84
C ARG A 6 52.10 27.39 9.63
N GLN A 7 53.35 27.04 9.37
CA GLN A 7 54.20 25.99 9.89
C GLN A 7 54.53 26.07 11.38
N ALA A 8 54.87 24.91 11.91
CA ALA A 8 55.54 24.74 13.21
C ALA A 8 57.02 25.14 13.15
N PRO A 9 57.67 25.40 14.26
CA PRO A 9 59.07 25.08 14.37
C PRO A 9 59.49 24.37 15.70
N PRO A 10 60.78 24.08 15.90
CA PRO A 10 61.27 22.73 16.14
C PRO A 10 61.90 22.49 17.52
N LEU A 11 62.29 21.22 17.73
CA LEU A 11 63.11 20.67 18.81
C LEU A 11 64.36 21.53 19.18
N LEU A 12 64.68 21.54 20.47
CA LEU A 12 66.05 21.78 20.90
C LEU A 12 66.47 20.76 21.95
N LEU A 13 67.45 19.94 21.57
CA LEU A 13 68.30 19.09 22.42
C LEU A 13 69.27 19.95 23.20
N LEU A 14 69.56 19.59 24.45
CA LEU A 14 70.85 19.96 25.08
C LEU A 14 71.38 18.84 26.01
N LEU A 15 72.61 18.50 25.75
CA LEU A 15 73.47 17.47 26.34
C LEU A 15 74.22 17.96 27.58
N LEU A 16 74.29 17.04 28.60
CA LEU A 16 75.40 16.66 29.49
C LEU A 16 76.45 17.72 30.00
N PRO A 17 77.16 17.53 31.17
CA PRO A 17 77.99 16.36 31.39
C PRO A 17 78.12 15.83 32.86
N LEU A 18 78.76 14.63 32.93
CA LEU A 18 79.30 13.86 34.01
C LEU A 18 80.16 14.59 35.05
N ALA A 19 80.06 14.12 36.28
CA ALA A 19 81.21 14.11 37.21
C ALA A 19 81.16 12.89 38.14
N VAL A 20 82.26 12.15 38.14
CA VAL A 20 82.59 10.95 38.90
C VAL A 20 83.12 11.38 40.29
N ALA A 21 82.67 10.72 41.37
CA ALA A 21 83.45 10.59 42.59
C ALA A 21 83.13 9.25 43.28
N ALA A 22 84.14 8.39 43.35
CA ALA A 22 84.15 7.16 44.07
C ALA A 22 84.43 7.37 45.54
N LEU A 23 83.69 6.69 46.44
CA LEU A 23 84.10 6.45 47.81
C LEU A 23 83.71 5.04 48.22
N LEU A 24 84.70 4.25 48.55
CA LEU A 24 84.61 2.92 49.13
C LEU A 24 84.05 3.00 50.55
N ALA A 25 83.04 2.19 50.87
CA ALA A 25 82.69 1.86 52.23
C ALA A 25 82.19 0.40 52.35
N VAL A 26 82.71 -0.24 53.27
CA VAL A 26 82.68 -1.60 53.81
C VAL A 26 81.29 -2.27 53.79
N VAL A 27 81.28 -3.46 53.24
CA VAL A 27 80.14 -4.39 53.17
C VAL A 27 79.99 -5.14 54.50
N GLY A 28 78.81 -4.96 55.16
CA GLY A 28 78.27 -5.92 56.08
C GLY A 28 77.18 -6.77 55.36
N PRO A 29 76.94 -8.03 55.70
CA PRO A 29 75.96 -8.85 55.01
C PRO A 29 74.57 -8.20 55.15
N PRO A 30 73.81 -8.19 54.07
CA PRO A 30 72.43 -7.65 54.12
C PRO A 30 71.54 -8.58 54.99
N PRO A 31 70.60 -8.01 55.74
CA PRO A 31 69.56 -8.81 56.30
C PRO A 31 68.70 -9.37 55.13
N VAL A 32 68.54 -10.66 55.16
CA VAL A 32 67.64 -11.37 54.27
C VAL A 32 66.21 -10.90 54.68
N THR A 33 65.78 -9.81 54.09
CA THR A 33 64.37 -9.50 54.03
C THR A 33 63.81 -10.29 52.86
N GLY A 34 63.30 -11.46 53.18
CA GLY A 34 62.37 -12.15 52.27
C GLY A 34 61.27 -11.16 51.97
N SER A 35 61.20 -10.64 50.75
CA SER A 35 60.00 -9.98 50.28
C SER A 35 58.85 -10.95 50.49
N PRO A 36 57.76 -10.54 51.13
CA PRO A 36 56.61 -11.41 51.25
C PRO A 36 56.21 -11.83 49.86
N SER A 37 56.07 -13.13 49.62
CA SER A 37 55.52 -13.65 48.38
C SER A 37 54.21 -12.93 48.10
N PRO A 38 53.95 -12.46 46.88
CA PRO A 38 52.70 -11.76 46.59
C PRO A 38 51.54 -12.69 46.95
N LEU A 39 50.53 -12.13 47.66
CA LEU A 39 49.31 -12.87 48.02
C LEU A 39 48.65 -13.40 46.75
N GLU A 40 48.17 -14.61 46.82
CA GLU A 40 47.46 -15.25 45.70
C GLU A 40 46.27 -14.41 45.26
N ASP A 41 46.02 -14.28 43.96
CA ASP A 41 44.85 -13.64 43.42
C ASP A 41 43.78 -14.71 43.08
N VAL A 42 42.61 -14.28 42.64
CA VAL A 42 41.55 -15.18 42.14
C VAL A 42 42.06 -15.93 40.93
N VAL A 43 41.68 -17.21 40.82
CA VAL A 43 41.94 -18.03 39.63
C VAL A 43 40.63 -18.15 38.86
N ILE A 44 40.66 -17.74 37.57
CA ILE A 44 39.50 -17.72 36.68
C ILE A 44 39.69 -18.81 35.61
N GLU A 45 38.69 -19.71 35.55
CA GLU A 45 38.59 -20.72 34.49
C GLU A 45 37.30 -20.50 33.71
N ARG A 46 37.43 -20.17 32.41
CA ARG A 46 36.29 -19.91 31.52
C ARG A 46 35.89 -21.22 30.85
N HIS A 47 34.85 -21.88 31.34
CA HIS A 47 34.38 -23.16 30.85
C HIS A 47 33.58 -23.05 29.58
N TYR A 48 32.78 -21.98 29.45
CA TYR A 48 32.02 -21.68 28.25
C TYR A 48 31.96 -20.17 28.04
N ILE A 49 32.27 -19.74 26.83
CA ILE A 49 32.16 -18.34 26.40
C ILE A 49 31.19 -18.32 25.23
N PRO A 50 30.10 -17.51 25.29
CA PRO A 50 29.17 -17.38 24.18
C PRO A 50 29.89 -16.79 22.94
N LYS A 51 29.45 -17.19 21.74
CA LYS A 51 30.04 -16.72 20.46
C LYS A 51 29.92 -15.22 20.28
N LEU A 52 28.85 -14.64 20.81
CA LEU A 52 28.59 -13.19 20.78
C LEU A 52 28.56 -12.67 22.22
N CYS A 53 29.44 -11.72 22.49
CA CYS A 53 29.47 -10.98 23.74
C CYS A 53 29.36 -9.50 23.41
N ALA A 54 28.13 -8.98 23.46
CA ALA A 54 27.88 -7.56 23.18
C ALA A 54 28.44 -6.63 24.25
N ARG A 55 28.55 -7.14 25.50
CA ARG A 55 28.99 -6.40 26.65
C ARG A 55 29.65 -7.32 27.66
N GLU A 56 30.76 -6.89 28.21
CA GLU A 56 31.43 -7.54 29.33
C GLU A 56 31.19 -6.75 30.63
N VAL A 57 31.13 -7.46 31.75
CA VAL A 57 30.92 -6.86 33.06
C VAL A 57 32.08 -5.92 33.41
N GLN A 58 31.72 -4.72 33.83
CA GLN A 58 32.62 -3.69 34.31
C GLN A 58 32.31 -3.28 35.75
N ILE A 59 33.26 -2.61 36.39
CA ILE A 59 33.06 -2.02 37.70
C ILE A 59 31.89 -1.02 37.65
N GLY A 60 30.98 -1.11 38.63
CA GLY A 60 29.77 -0.31 38.71
C GLY A 60 28.53 -0.96 38.10
N ASP A 61 28.71 -1.99 37.28
CA ASP A 61 27.59 -2.74 36.70
C ASP A 61 26.83 -3.51 37.78
N PHE A 62 25.52 -3.61 37.58
CA PHE A 62 24.70 -4.61 38.25
C PHE A 62 24.69 -5.88 37.45
N VAL A 63 24.75 -7.03 38.14
CA VAL A 63 24.74 -8.36 37.53
C VAL A 63 23.70 -9.23 38.21
N ARG A 64 23.12 -10.10 37.43
CA ARG A 64 22.26 -11.19 37.92
C ARG A 64 22.86 -12.49 37.44
N TYR A 65 23.14 -13.41 38.38
CA TYR A 65 23.81 -14.66 38.08
C TYR A 65 23.37 -15.80 39.00
N HIS A 66 23.47 -17.00 38.48
CA HIS A 66 23.40 -18.20 39.28
C HIS A 66 24.81 -18.67 39.68
N TYR A 67 24.91 -19.27 40.85
CA TYR A 67 26.15 -19.85 41.31
C TYR A 67 25.95 -21.08 42.15
N ASN A 68 26.96 -21.93 42.14
CA ASN A 68 27.20 -22.96 43.13
C ASN A 68 28.51 -22.64 43.84
N GLY A 69 28.49 -22.56 45.17
CA GLY A 69 29.66 -22.38 46.00
C GLY A 69 30.08 -23.71 46.67
N THR A 70 31.32 -24.09 46.44
CA THR A 70 31.89 -25.34 46.97
C THR A 70 33.23 -25.09 47.64
N PHE A 71 33.58 -25.94 48.59
CA PHE A 71 34.92 -26.05 49.14
C PHE A 71 35.85 -26.85 48.19
N THR A 72 37.13 -26.85 48.46
CA THR A 72 38.14 -27.57 47.67
C THR A 72 37.94 -29.10 47.69
N ASP A 73 37.25 -29.63 48.69
CA ASP A 73 36.84 -31.03 48.76
C ASP A 73 35.59 -31.39 47.96
N GLY A 74 35.00 -30.39 47.28
CA GLY A 74 33.79 -30.52 46.48
C GLY A 74 32.48 -30.41 47.25
N LYS A 75 32.53 -30.26 48.58
CA LYS A 75 31.32 -30.08 49.39
C LYS A 75 30.72 -28.71 49.15
N ARG A 76 29.41 -28.69 48.81
CA ARG A 76 28.68 -27.46 48.56
C ARG A 76 28.30 -26.76 49.87
N PHE A 77 28.57 -25.46 49.97
CA PHE A 77 28.18 -24.65 51.12
C PHE A 77 27.00 -23.70 50.79
N ASP A 78 26.83 -23.34 49.54
CA ASP A 78 25.72 -22.45 49.13
C ASP A 78 25.40 -22.61 47.63
N SER A 79 24.15 -22.35 47.25
CA SER A 79 23.72 -22.39 45.85
C SER A 79 22.49 -21.54 45.63
N SER A 80 22.54 -20.64 44.64
CA SER A 80 21.38 -19.86 44.21
C SER A 80 20.34 -20.75 43.52
N HIS A 81 20.74 -21.85 42.94
CA HIS A 81 19.83 -22.83 42.34
C HIS A 81 18.92 -23.50 43.39
N ASP A 82 19.44 -23.77 44.54
CA ASP A 82 18.67 -24.38 45.65
C ASP A 82 17.60 -23.42 46.18
N ARG A 83 17.86 -22.11 46.12
CA ARG A 83 16.88 -21.05 46.44
C ARG A 83 15.90 -20.77 45.33
N GLY A 84 16.14 -21.22 44.11
CA GLY A 84 15.33 -20.97 42.93
C GLY A 84 15.38 -19.50 42.45
N THR A 85 16.30 -18.70 42.99
CA THR A 85 16.44 -17.26 42.63
C THR A 85 17.90 -16.91 42.38
N PRO A 86 18.21 -16.24 41.25
CA PRO A 86 19.56 -15.73 41.01
C PRO A 86 19.97 -14.67 42.04
N PHE A 87 21.26 -14.53 42.23
CA PHE A 87 21.82 -13.43 43.00
C PHE A 87 21.91 -12.17 42.16
N ILE A 88 21.59 -11.03 42.75
CA ILE A 88 21.70 -9.69 42.16
C ILE A 88 22.68 -8.88 42.97
N GLY A 89 23.70 -8.31 42.34
CA GLY A 89 24.69 -7.50 42.99
C GLY A 89 25.34 -6.49 42.09
N GLN A 90 25.93 -5.46 42.71
CA GLN A 90 26.70 -4.41 42.03
C GLN A 90 28.19 -4.76 42.15
N VAL A 91 28.91 -4.75 41.04
CA VAL A 91 30.30 -5.22 40.93
C VAL A 91 31.30 -4.13 41.28
N GLY A 92 32.36 -4.48 42.00
CA GLY A 92 33.54 -3.63 42.23
C GLY A 92 33.40 -2.54 43.27
N LEU A 93 32.28 -2.48 44.00
CA LEU A 93 32.00 -1.47 45.01
C LEU A 93 32.01 -2.00 46.45
N GLY A 94 32.57 -3.17 46.66
CA GLY A 94 32.66 -3.78 47.98
C GLY A 94 31.34 -4.34 48.53
N ARG A 95 30.34 -4.55 47.70
CA ARG A 95 29.06 -5.15 48.07
C ARG A 95 29.05 -6.65 47.93
N LEU A 96 30.04 -7.21 47.23
CA LEU A 96 30.36 -8.63 47.13
C LEU A 96 31.67 -8.90 47.85
N ILE A 97 31.99 -10.18 48.13
CA ILE A 97 33.35 -10.52 48.57
C ILE A 97 34.34 -10.06 47.49
N THR A 98 35.52 -9.63 47.88
CA THR A 98 36.52 -9.03 46.97
C THR A 98 36.86 -9.98 45.81
N GLY A 99 36.99 -11.27 46.08
CA GLY A 99 37.28 -12.26 45.04
C GLY A 99 36.17 -12.40 44.01
N MET A 100 34.91 -12.21 44.41
CA MET A 100 33.78 -12.23 43.49
C MET A 100 33.75 -10.93 42.67
N ASP A 101 33.97 -9.79 43.30
CA ASP A 101 34.09 -8.48 42.58
C ASP A 101 35.16 -8.54 41.47
N ARG A 102 36.26 -9.26 41.70
CA ARG A 102 37.32 -9.47 40.71
C ARG A 102 36.95 -10.55 39.68
N GLY A 103 36.37 -11.66 40.16
CA GLY A 103 36.08 -12.83 39.38
C GLY A 103 34.99 -12.71 38.35
N ILE A 104 34.04 -11.78 38.56
CA ILE A 104 32.92 -11.53 37.64
C ILE A 104 33.27 -10.53 36.52
N GLN A 105 34.26 -9.68 36.77
CA GLN A 105 34.68 -8.70 35.72
C GLN A 105 35.06 -9.40 34.42
N GLY A 106 34.66 -8.83 33.30
CA GLY A 106 34.88 -9.35 31.96
C GLY A 106 33.99 -10.54 31.58
N MET A 107 33.01 -10.94 32.40
CA MET A 107 32.03 -11.95 32.01
C MET A 107 31.06 -11.46 30.97
N CYS A 108 30.68 -12.34 30.04
CA CYS A 108 29.57 -12.16 29.11
C CYS A 108 28.29 -12.82 29.66
N VAL A 109 27.12 -12.33 29.26
CA VAL A 109 25.84 -13.02 29.53
C VAL A 109 25.90 -14.43 28.95
N ASN A 110 25.44 -15.43 29.66
CA ASN A 110 25.53 -16.85 29.37
C ASN A 110 26.94 -17.45 29.43
N GLU A 111 27.94 -16.71 29.89
CA GLU A 111 29.25 -17.31 30.20
C GLU A 111 29.18 -18.19 31.43
N HIS A 112 29.84 -19.35 31.36
CA HIS A 112 30.07 -20.23 32.48
C HIS A 112 31.51 -20.07 32.93
N ARG A 113 31.71 -19.67 34.19
CA ARG A 113 33.03 -19.38 34.75
C ARG A 113 33.18 -20.02 36.10
N ARG A 114 34.34 -20.63 36.34
CA ARG A 114 34.75 -21.01 37.68
C ARG A 114 35.71 -20.00 38.24
N VAL A 115 35.44 -19.53 39.45
CA VAL A 115 36.29 -18.59 40.16
C VAL A 115 36.74 -19.24 41.48
N THR A 116 38.04 -19.43 41.61
CA THR A 116 38.65 -19.92 42.86
C THR A 116 39.14 -18.70 43.63
N VAL A 117 38.63 -18.52 44.85
CA VAL A 117 38.85 -17.35 45.67
C VAL A 117 39.68 -17.74 46.91
N PRO A 118 40.93 -17.18 47.07
CA PRO A 118 41.71 -17.43 48.27
C PRO A 118 41.08 -16.76 49.49
N PRO A 119 41.39 -17.25 50.71
CA PRO A 119 40.72 -16.79 51.94
C PRO A 119 40.74 -15.27 52.18
N HIS A 120 41.84 -14.61 51.89
CA HIS A 120 41.98 -13.14 52.10
C HIS A 120 41.12 -12.29 51.13
N LEU A 121 40.64 -12.87 50.07
CA LEU A 121 39.70 -12.24 49.14
C LEU A 121 38.25 -12.74 49.32
N ALA A 122 38.03 -13.60 50.31
CA ALA A 122 36.73 -14.14 50.72
C ALA A 122 36.40 -13.68 52.16
N TYR A 123 36.31 -14.64 53.07
CA TYR A 123 35.93 -14.38 54.47
C TYR A 123 37.11 -14.37 55.45
N GLY A 124 38.32 -14.53 54.96
CA GLY A 124 39.58 -14.44 55.72
C GLY A 124 39.70 -15.37 56.90
N SER A 125 40.44 -14.89 57.92
CA SER A 125 40.70 -15.62 59.16
C SER A 125 39.50 -15.77 60.08
N LEU A 126 38.41 -15.01 59.83
CA LEU A 126 37.20 -15.05 60.66
C LEU A 126 36.18 -16.08 60.12
N GLY A 127 36.24 -16.41 58.85
CA GLY A 127 35.22 -17.20 58.19
C GLY A 127 33.86 -16.52 58.14
N ALA A 128 32.78 -17.27 57.94
CA ALA A 128 31.40 -16.74 57.92
C ALA A 128 30.47 -17.70 58.67
N GLY A 129 30.01 -17.27 59.81
CA GLY A 129 29.09 -18.03 60.65
C GLY A 129 29.56 -19.46 60.95
N ASN A 130 28.61 -20.39 60.91
CA ASN A 130 28.90 -21.83 61.08
C ASN A 130 29.10 -22.56 59.73
N VAL A 131 29.06 -21.82 58.63
CA VAL A 131 29.05 -22.38 57.27
C VAL A 131 30.44 -22.37 56.65
N ILE A 132 31.17 -21.29 56.77
CA ILE A 132 32.50 -21.11 56.17
C ILE A 132 33.53 -21.03 57.26
N PRO A 133 34.42 -22.06 57.40
CA PRO A 133 35.52 -22.05 58.39
C PRO A 133 36.51 -20.91 58.11
N PRO A 134 37.32 -20.52 59.14
CA PRO A 134 38.45 -19.64 58.93
C PRO A 134 39.45 -20.15 57.89
N ASP A 135 40.08 -19.21 57.19
CA ASP A 135 41.17 -19.47 56.22
C ASP A 135 40.78 -20.48 55.12
N THR A 136 39.56 -20.39 54.61
CA THR A 136 39.00 -21.33 53.63
C THR A 136 38.99 -20.73 52.25
N THR A 137 39.54 -21.49 51.26
CA THR A 137 39.43 -21.22 49.83
C THR A 137 38.05 -21.61 49.35
N LEU A 138 37.39 -20.76 48.56
CA LEU A 138 36.06 -20.97 48.03
C LEU A 138 36.12 -21.10 46.51
N ILE A 139 35.29 -22.00 45.95
CA ILE A 139 35.14 -22.20 44.54
C ILE A 139 33.69 -21.84 44.15
N PHE A 140 33.53 -20.96 43.17
CA PHE A 140 32.23 -20.56 42.66
C PHE A 140 32.13 -20.94 41.17
N ASP A 141 31.12 -21.72 40.84
CA ASP A 141 30.70 -21.95 39.46
C ASP A 141 29.58 -20.99 39.12
N LEU A 142 29.82 -20.10 38.17
CA LEU A 142 28.97 -18.97 37.83
C LEU A 142 28.35 -19.14 36.46
N VAL A 143 27.08 -18.74 36.33
CA VAL A 143 26.41 -18.49 35.04
C VAL A 143 25.82 -17.07 35.10
N LEU A 144 26.31 -16.18 34.24
CA LEU A 144 25.83 -14.82 34.18
C LEU A 144 24.55 -14.72 33.37
N LEU A 145 23.51 -14.12 33.91
CA LEU A 145 22.18 -14.02 33.30
C LEU A 145 21.86 -12.60 32.79
N ASP A 146 22.41 -11.57 33.44
CA ASP A 146 22.09 -10.19 33.13
C ASP A 146 23.19 -9.24 33.55
N ILE A 147 23.34 -8.16 32.78
CA ILE A 147 24.25 -7.03 33.06
C ILE A 147 23.49 -5.74 32.77
N TRP A 148 23.50 -4.79 33.71
CA TRP A 148 23.01 -3.45 33.45
C TRP A 148 23.70 -2.44 34.34
N ASN A 149 23.66 -1.15 33.95
CA ASN A 149 24.22 -0.03 34.69
C ASN A 149 23.14 1.03 34.85
N ALA A 150 23.20 1.78 35.95
CA ALA A 150 22.23 2.84 36.24
C ALA A 150 22.21 3.98 35.20
N GLU A 151 23.26 4.10 34.39
CA GLU A 151 23.39 5.11 33.33
C GLU A 151 23.04 4.54 31.95
N ASP A 152 22.68 3.28 31.87
CA ASP A 152 22.29 2.64 30.58
C ASP A 152 21.06 3.34 29.99
N LYS A 153 21.05 3.36 28.68
CA LYS A 153 19.92 3.82 27.88
C LYS A 153 19.33 2.65 27.11
N VAL A 154 18.18 2.87 26.49
CA VAL A 154 17.65 1.92 25.52
C VAL A 154 18.65 1.76 24.37
N GLU A 155 19.01 0.54 24.09
CA GLU A 155 19.90 0.17 22.99
C GLU A 155 19.07 -0.43 21.85
N THR A 156 19.27 0.04 20.64
CA THR A 156 18.54 -0.42 19.47
C THR A 156 19.50 -0.85 18.37
N HIS A 157 19.21 -2.02 17.77
CA HIS A 157 19.98 -2.58 16.65
C HIS A 157 19.01 -2.92 15.51
N THR A 158 19.14 -2.23 14.38
CA THR A 158 18.37 -2.55 13.18
C THR A 158 18.90 -3.81 12.53
N LEU A 159 18.07 -4.85 12.46
CA LEU A 159 18.40 -6.13 11.83
C LEU A 159 18.14 -6.10 10.32
N SER A 160 17.04 -5.48 9.92
CA SER A 160 16.69 -5.24 8.53
C SER A 160 15.81 -3.99 8.43
N LYS A 161 15.95 -3.29 7.32
CA LYS A 161 15.21 -2.05 7.06
C LYS A 161 14.89 -1.97 5.56
N PRO A 162 13.63 -1.66 5.17
CA PRO A 162 13.30 -1.47 3.77
C PRO A 162 13.98 -0.21 3.23
N GLU A 163 14.35 -0.26 1.95
CA GLU A 163 14.90 0.89 1.24
C GLU A 163 13.83 1.97 1.04
N GLY A 164 14.24 3.22 1.00
CA GLY A 164 13.38 4.36 0.68
C GLY A 164 12.37 4.73 1.76
N CYS A 165 12.59 4.34 3.00
CA CYS A 165 11.72 4.73 4.11
C CYS A 165 11.79 6.23 4.39
N VAL A 166 10.69 6.94 4.15
CA VAL A 166 10.56 8.38 4.41
C VAL A 166 9.85 8.65 5.74
N ARG A 167 8.86 7.82 6.09
CA ARG A 167 8.04 7.99 7.29
C ARG A 167 8.51 7.04 8.39
N THR A 168 8.92 7.59 9.51
CA THR A 168 9.36 6.86 10.70
C THR A 168 8.45 7.16 11.89
N VAL A 169 8.45 6.26 12.87
CA VAL A 169 7.67 6.41 14.09
C VAL A 169 8.07 7.66 14.85
N GLN A 170 7.09 8.45 15.21
CA GLN A 170 7.20 9.65 16.05
C GLN A 170 6.27 9.56 17.26
N ALA A 171 6.50 10.40 18.24
CA ALA A 171 5.57 10.52 19.38
C ALA A 171 4.16 10.86 18.91
N SER A 172 3.16 10.27 19.55
CA SER A 172 1.72 10.34 19.24
C SER A 172 1.27 9.54 18.03
N ASP A 173 2.17 8.83 17.35
CA ASP A 173 1.78 7.89 16.30
C ASP A 173 1.09 6.66 16.89
N PHE A 174 0.15 6.12 16.12
CA PHE A 174 -0.39 4.79 16.34
C PHE A 174 0.45 3.77 15.57
N VAL A 175 0.86 2.71 16.27
CA VAL A 175 1.70 1.65 15.71
C VAL A 175 1.05 0.29 15.89
N ARG A 176 1.35 -0.59 14.97
CA ARG A 176 1.01 -2.00 15.01
C ARG A 176 2.28 -2.79 14.76
N TYR A 177 2.66 -3.64 15.71
CA TYR A 177 3.90 -4.37 15.60
C TYR A 177 3.80 -5.78 16.17
N HIS A 178 4.67 -6.65 15.66
CA HIS A 178 4.95 -7.94 16.27
C HIS A 178 6.20 -7.85 17.13
N TYR A 179 6.23 -8.60 18.20
CA TYR A 179 7.42 -8.73 19.04
C TYR A 179 7.59 -10.12 19.62
N ASN A 180 8.84 -10.45 19.87
CA ASN A 180 9.24 -11.53 20.77
C ASN A 180 10.04 -10.90 21.90
N GLY A 181 9.62 -11.14 23.13
CA GLY A 181 10.28 -10.63 24.33
C GLY A 181 11.02 -11.74 25.06
N SER A 182 12.27 -11.50 25.40
CA SER A 182 13.13 -12.39 26.17
C SER A 182 13.95 -11.62 27.21
N LEU A 183 14.43 -12.32 28.21
CA LEU A 183 15.50 -11.83 29.08
C LEU A 183 16.82 -11.86 28.30
N LEU A 184 17.87 -11.19 28.80
CA LEU A 184 19.17 -11.16 28.12
C LEU A 184 19.80 -12.54 27.96
N ASP A 185 19.50 -13.48 28.86
CA ASP A 185 19.97 -14.88 28.77
C ASP A 185 19.25 -15.70 27.71
N GLY A 186 18.24 -15.13 27.04
CA GLY A 186 17.44 -15.79 26.02
C GLY A 186 16.13 -16.42 26.53
N THR A 187 15.84 -16.37 27.82
CA THR A 187 14.60 -16.90 28.41
C THR A 187 13.40 -16.11 27.86
N PRO A 188 12.48 -16.71 27.10
CA PRO A 188 11.33 -16.01 26.56
C PRO A 188 10.31 -15.72 27.67
N PHE A 189 9.67 -14.55 27.60
CA PHE A 189 8.59 -14.21 28.53
C PHE A 189 7.27 -13.86 27.86
N ASP A 190 7.30 -13.36 26.62
CA ASP A 190 6.08 -13.04 25.88
C ASP A 190 6.34 -12.95 24.36
N SER A 191 5.28 -13.20 23.56
CA SER A 191 5.33 -13.10 22.11
C SER A 191 3.95 -12.79 21.54
N SER A 192 3.85 -11.73 20.76
CA SER A 192 2.66 -11.41 19.99
C SER A 192 2.35 -12.45 18.91
N ARG A 193 3.39 -13.10 18.38
CA ARG A 193 3.25 -14.15 17.35
C ARG A 193 2.57 -15.41 17.87
N ASN A 194 2.82 -15.76 19.14
CA ASN A 194 2.15 -16.89 19.79
C ASN A 194 0.65 -16.66 19.94
N ARG A 195 0.26 -15.40 20.12
CA ARG A 195 -1.16 -15.00 20.15
C ARG A 195 -1.76 -14.82 18.75
N LYS A 196 -0.94 -14.87 17.69
CA LYS A 196 -1.31 -14.61 16.29
C LYS A 196 -1.97 -13.24 16.11
N GLN A 197 -1.56 -12.27 16.90
CA GLN A 197 -2.15 -10.94 16.95
C GLN A 197 -1.05 -9.91 17.18
N THR A 198 -1.08 -8.81 16.43
CA THR A 198 -0.19 -7.67 16.64
C THR A 198 -0.51 -6.97 17.95
N TYR A 199 0.47 -6.26 18.48
CA TYR A 199 0.25 -5.29 19.54
C TYR A 199 0.02 -3.92 18.91
N ASP A 200 -1.11 -3.31 19.25
CA ASP A 200 -1.59 -2.06 18.65
C ASP A 200 -1.68 -0.98 19.73
N THR A 201 -0.99 0.13 19.56
CA THR A 201 -0.94 1.18 20.59
C THR A 201 -0.46 2.51 20.04
N TYR A 202 -0.69 3.58 20.83
CA TYR A 202 -0.05 4.89 20.63
C TYR A 202 1.32 4.92 21.30
N VAL A 203 2.29 5.57 20.63
CA VAL A 203 3.66 5.74 21.13
C VAL A 203 3.79 7.10 21.83
N GLY A 204 4.52 7.13 22.95
CA GLY A 204 4.81 8.36 23.68
C GLY A 204 3.66 8.89 24.54
N GLN A 205 2.66 8.07 24.85
CA GLN A 205 1.51 8.44 25.67
C GLN A 205 1.40 7.65 26.99
N GLY A 206 2.43 6.88 27.33
CA GLY A 206 2.50 6.12 28.58
C GLY A 206 1.74 4.79 28.58
N TYR A 207 1.33 4.29 27.41
CA TYR A 207 0.69 2.97 27.29
C TYR A 207 1.68 1.80 27.32
N LEU A 208 2.96 2.08 27.07
CA LEU A 208 4.04 1.10 27.03
C LEU A 208 5.02 1.35 28.18
N ILE A 209 5.87 0.36 28.48
CA ILE A 209 7.05 0.62 29.31
C ILE A 209 7.93 1.68 28.62
N GLN A 210 8.60 2.51 29.40
CA GLN A 210 9.35 3.65 28.88
C GLN A 210 10.39 3.24 27.83
N GLY A 211 11.08 2.13 28.06
CA GLY A 211 12.08 1.63 27.12
C GLY A 211 11.51 1.24 25.76
N MET A 212 10.27 0.75 25.70
CA MET A 212 9.60 0.45 24.44
C MET A 212 9.11 1.74 23.75
N GLU A 213 8.62 2.70 24.52
CA GLU A 213 8.28 4.04 23.98
C GLU A 213 9.48 4.65 23.25
N GLU A 214 10.67 4.55 23.82
CA GLU A 214 11.91 5.05 23.21
C GLU A 214 12.41 4.15 22.06
N GLY A 215 12.31 2.84 22.23
CA GLY A 215 12.83 1.85 21.30
C GLY A 215 12.10 1.78 19.95
N LEU A 216 10.83 2.17 19.92
CA LEU A 216 10.02 2.21 18.68
C LEU A 216 10.27 3.47 17.85
N LEU A 217 10.76 4.57 18.47
CA LEU A 217 10.99 5.81 17.75
C LEU A 217 11.97 5.62 16.59
N GLY A 218 11.65 6.25 15.46
CA GLY A 218 12.48 6.20 14.26
C GLY A 218 12.38 4.90 13.45
N MET A 219 11.54 3.93 13.83
CA MET A 219 11.31 2.72 13.04
C MET A 219 10.54 3.02 11.76
N CYS A 220 10.89 2.27 10.71
CA CYS A 220 10.13 2.19 9.46
C CYS A 220 9.16 1.02 9.47
N VAL A 221 8.05 1.11 8.74
CA VAL A 221 7.20 -0.06 8.49
C VAL A 221 8.01 -1.11 7.73
N GLY A 222 7.95 -2.37 8.20
CA GLY A 222 8.76 -3.47 7.67
C GLY A 222 10.16 -3.56 8.27
N GLU A 223 10.60 -2.60 9.08
CA GLU A 223 11.86 -2.68 9.82
C GLU A 223 11.77 -3.72 10.93
N ARG A 224 12.83 -4.52 11.03
CA ARG A 224 13.05 -5.43 12.16
C ARG A 224 14.20 -4.90 13.01
N ARG A 225 13.93 -4.74 14.31
CA ARG A 225 14.84 -4.11 15.26
C ARG A 225 14.90 -4.90 16.55
N THR A 226 16.10 -5.03 17.10
CA THR A 226 16.29 -5.49 18.48
C THR A 226 16.33 -4.28 19.41
N VAL A 227 15.58 -4.33 20.50
CA VAL A 227 15.52 -3.29 21.53
C VAL A 227 15.92 -3.91 22.86
N ILE A 228 16.97 -3.38 23.48
CA ILE A 228 17.47 -3.81 24.80
C ILE A 228 17.14 -2.70 25.80
N ILE A 229 16.46 -3.08 26.87
CA ILE A 229 15.89 -2.14 27.85
C ILE A 229 16.42 -2.47 29.24
N PRO A 230 17.10 -1.53 29.93
CA PRO A 230 17.50 -1.72 31.30
C PRO A 230 16.28 -1.79 32.24
N PRO A 231 16.41 -2.43 33.44
CA PRO A 231 15.27 -2.67 34.33
C PRO A 231 14.49 -1.42 34.73
N PHE A 232 15.16 -0.30 34.95
CA PHE A 232 14.54 0.94 35.39
C PHE A 232 13.72 1.65 34.28
N LEU A 233 13.86 1.23 33.03
CA LEU A 233 13.03 1.65 31.88
C LEU A 233 12.01 0.57 31.48
N ALA A 234 11.94 -0.50 32.25
CA ALA A 234 11.03 -1.63 32.06
C ALA A 234 10.15 -1.85 33.31
N TYR A 235 10.27 -2.98 33.98
CA TYR A 235 9.43 -3.30 35.14
C TYR A 235 10.14 -3.11 36.51
N GLY A 236 11.38 -2.62 36.50
CA GLY A 236 12.12 -2.19 37.67
C GLY A 236 12.36 -3.27 38.72
N GLU A 237 12.33 -2.84 39.99
CA GLU A 237 12.65 -3.67 41.16
C GLU A 237 11.64 -4.79 41.42
N LYS A 238 10.40 -4.63 40.94
CA LYS A 238 9.33 -5.58 41.23
C LYS A 238 9.21 -6.68 40.14
N GLY A 239 9.70 -6.41 38.94
CA GLY A 239 9.43 -7.25 37.80
C GLY A 239 7.94 -7.25 37.41
N TYR A 240 7.51 -8.29 36.71
CA TYR A 240 6.12 -8.43 36.29
C TYR A 240 5.67 -9.89 36.30
N GLY A 241 4.60 -10.15 37.01
CA GLY A 241 4.04 -11.49 37.13
C GLY A 241 5.06 -12.53 37.58
N THR A 242 5.00 -13.71 36.98
CA THR A 242 5.93 -14.83 37.23
C THR A 242 7.01 -14.94 36.15
N THR A 243 6.92 -14.17 35.07
CA THR A 243 7.75 -14.34 33.87
C THR A 243 8.90 -13.33 33.79
N ILE A 244 8.73 -12.13 34.36
CA ILE A 244 9.77 -11.11 34.39
C ILE A 244 10.22 -10.93 35.83
N PRO A 245 11.45 -11.41 36.16
CA PRO A 245 11.97 -11.31 37.52
C PRO A 245 12.30 -9.84 37.89
N PRO A 246 12.45 -9.55 39.20
CA PRO A 246 12.96 -8.27 39.66
C PRO A 246 14.30 -7.91 39.01
N GLN A 247 14.51 -6.64 38.72
CA GLN A 247 15.77 -6.10 38.20
C GLN A 247 16.24 -6.79 36.92
N ALA A 248 15.31 -7.13 36.03
CA ALA A 248 15.62 -7.79 34.76
C ALA A 248 15.70 -6.80 33.61
N SER A 249 16.78 -6.83 32.85
CA SER A 249 16.86 -6.25 31.52
C SER A 249 16.00 -7.06 30.55
N LEU A 250 15.37 -6.38 29.60
CA LEU A 250 14.53 -7.00 28.60
C LEU A 250 15.12 -6.82 27.21
N MET A 251 14.91 -7.82 26.37
CA MET A 251 15.24 -7.77 24.94
C MET A 251 14.01 -8.07 24.11
N PHE A 252 13.70 -7.17 23.19
CA PHE A 252 12.59 -7.34 22.26
C PHE A 252 13.11 -7.40 20.83
N ASP A 253 12.65 -8.39 20.08
CA ASP A 253 12.77 -8.46 18.63
C ASP A 253 11.45 -7.94 18.04
N VAL A 254 11.49 -6.76 17.42
CA VAL A 254 10.31 -5.99 17.00
C VAL A 254 10.25 -5.91 15.48
N LEU A 255 9.08 -6.20 14.91
CA LEU A 255 8.76 -5.96 13.51
C LEU A 255 7.59 -4.98 13.43
N LEU A 256 7.81 -3.79 12.88
CA LEU A 256 6.76 -2.79 12.68
C LEU A 256 5.92 -3.16 11.44
N VAL A 257 4.61 -3.31 11.64
CA VAL A 257 3.66 -3.73 10.60
C VAL A 257 2.87 -2.56 10.03
N ASP A 258 2.48 -1.61 10.89
CA ASP A 258 1.65 -0.48 10.48
C ASP A 258 1.96 0.78 11.31
N LEU A 259 1.72 1.94 10.72
CA LEU A 259 2.07 3.23 11.29
C LEU A 259 1.17 4.32 10.72
N HIS A 260 0.49 5.07 11.59
CA HIS A 260 -0.19 6.29 11.21
C HIS A 260 -0.29 7.27 12.36
N ASN A 261 -0.59 8.53 12.04
CA ASN A 261 -0.97 9.55 13.03
C ASN A 261 -2.42 9.99 12.76
N PRO A 262 -3.22 10.28 13.79
CA PRO A 262 -4.58 10.80 13.61
C PRO A 262 -4.68 12.10 12.80
N LYS A 263 -3.56 12.82 12.65
CA LYS A 263 -3.46 14.05 11.86
C LYS A 263 -2.94 13.83 10.44
N ASP A 264 -2.60 12.61 10.07
CA ASP A 264 -2.09 12.33 8.73
C ASP A 264 -3.17 12.62 7.68
N ASP A 265 -2.73 13.14 6.55
CA ASP A 265 -3.48 13.22 5.30
C ASP A 265 -3.07 12.06 4.39
N ILE A 266 -3.78 11.89 3.29
CA ILE A 266 -3.36 10.94 2.26
C ILE A 266 -2.02 11.37 1.68
N ILE A 267 -1.20 10.38 1.36
CA ILE A 267 0.06 10.58 0.62
C ILE A 267 -0.19 10.15 -0.82
N MET A 268 0.12 11.02 -1.77
CA MET A 268 -0.02 10.75 -3.20
C MET A 268 1.36 10.71 -3.86
N ASP A 269 1.61 9.64 -4.61
CA ASP A 269 2.81 9.47 -5.40
C ASP A 269 2.42 9.17 -6.86
N ASN A 270 2.73 10.10 -7.76
CA ASN A 270 2.42 9.97 -9.18
C ASN A 270 3.50 9.11 -9.85
N GLN A 271 3.15 7.88 -10.18
CA GLN A 271 4.08 6.91 -10.77
C GLN A 271 4.23 7.10 -12.28
N VAL A 272 3.11 7.34 -12.97
CA VAL A 272 3.08 7.59 -14.41
C VAL A 272 2.10 8.73 -14.66
N VAL A 273 2.58 9.79 -15.26
CA VAL A 273 1.75 10.92 -15.73
C VAL A 273 1.87 10.95 -17.24
N PRO A 274 0.76 10.86 -17.99
CA PRO A 274 0.77 10.94 -19.45
C PRO A 274 1.35 12.28 -19.94
N GLU A 275 2.08 12.24 -21.06
CA GLU A 275 2.66 13.45 -21.66
C GLU A 275 1.58 14.45 -22.11
N SER A 276 0.42 13.95 -22.53
CA SER A 276 -0.74 14.78 -22.90
C SER A 276 -1.91 14.50 -21.98
N CYS A 277 -2.50 15.56 -21.44
CA CYS A 277 -3.65 15.48 -20.56
C CYS A 277 -4.63 16.60 -20.94
N ALA A 278 -5.70 16.24 -21.64
CA ALA A 278 -6.70 17.21 -22.13
C ALA A 278 -7.43 17.89 -20.97
N ARG A 279 -7.78 17.14 -19.94
CA ARG A 279 -8.29 17.66 -18.67
C ARG A 279 -8.00 16.68 -17.53
N LYS A 280 -8.02 17.21 -16.33
CA LYS A 280 -7.90 16.44 -15.10
C LYS A 280 -9.27 16.17 -14.48
N SER A 281 -9.40 15.05 -13.80
CA SER A 281 -10.62 14.67 -13.11
C SER A 281 -11.00 15.67 -12.02
N VAL A 282 -12.28 15.93 -11.89
CA VAL A 282 -12.87 16.83 -10.90
C VAL A 282 -14.02 16.17 -10.16
N VAL A 283 -14.44 16.77 -9.07
CA VAL A 283 -15.65 16.35 -8.34
C VAL A 283 -16.86 16.32 -9.27
N GLY A 284 -17.63 15.24 -9.21
CA GLY A 284 -18.81 15.02 -10.05
C GLY A 284 -18.54 14.23 -11.33
N ASP A 285 -17.29 14.03 -11.71
CA ASP A 285 -16.93 13.11 -12.79
C ASP A 285 -17.24 11.65 -12.39
N PHE A 286 -17.60 10.85 -13.37
CA PHE A 286 -17.71 9.40 -13.26
C PHE A 286 -16.44 8.76 -13.78
N MET A 287 -15.73 8.03 -12.94
CA MET A 287 -14.43 7.44 -13.26
C MET A 287 -14.50 5.91 -13.26
N ARG A 288 -13.83 5.32 -14.25
CA ARG A 288 -13.50 3.91 -14.29
C ARG A 288 -12.01 3.73 -14.08
N TYR A 289 -11.63 2.96 -13.10
CA TYR A 289 -10.23 2.73 -12.78
C TYR A 289 -9.99 1.31 -12.28
N HIS A 290 -8.75 0.86 -12.47
CA HIS A 290 -8.25 -0.33 -11.82
C HIS A 290 -7.46 0.03 -10.58
N TYR A 291 -7.46 -0.85 -9.61
CA TYR A 291 -6.62 -0.71 -8.42
C TYR A 291 -6.14 -2.05 -7.88
N ASN A 292 -5.00 -2.01 -7.23
CA ASN A 292 -4.53 -3.01 -6.30
C ASN A 292 -4.49 -2.38 -4.91
N GLY A 293 -5.09 -3.04 -3.92
CA GLY A 293 -5.08 -2.63 -2.53
C GLY A 293 -4.16 -3.52 -1.71
N THR A 294 -3.23 -2.91 -0.97
CA THR A 294 -2.29 -3.59 -0.08
C THR A 294 -2.22 -2.86 1.27
N PHE A 295 -1.78 -3.58 2.29
CA PHE A 295 -1.35 -2.96 3.56
C PHE A 295 0.07 -2.40 3.42
N LEU A 296 0.54 -1.65 4.42
CA LEU A 296 1.88 -1.08 4.39
C LEU A 296 3.00 -2.14 4.32
N ASP A 297 2.76 -3.34 4.82
CA ASP A 297 3.69 -4.46 4.74
C ASP A 297 3.71 -5.16 3.37
N GLY A 298 2.87 -4.69 2.42
CA GLY A 298 2.76 -5.26 1.08
C GLY A 298 1.74 -6.39 0.95
N THR A 299 1.08 -6.82 2.04
CA THR A 299 0.05 -7.87 1.99
C THR A 299 -1.15 -7.38 1.18
N PRO A 300 -1.57 -8.07 0.10
CA PRO A 300 -2.72 -7.67 -0.69
C PRO A 300 -4.03 -7.96 0.05
N PHE A 301 -5.03 -7.09 -0.09
CA PHE A 301 -6.36 -7.30 0.45
C PHE A 301 -7.46 -7.25 -0.61
N ASP A 302 -7.26 -6.54 -1.72
CA ASP A 302 -8.24 -6.45 -2.81
C ASP A 302 -7.58 -6.04 -4.13
N SER A 303 -8.21 -6.43 -5.26
CA SER A 303 -7.75 -6.06 -6.59
C SER A 303 -8.89 -6.11 -7.60
N SER A 304 -9.11 -5.03 -8.33
CA SER A 304 -10.05 -4.99 -9.45
C SER A 304 -9.60 -5.86 -10.63
N TYR A 305 -8.30 -6.08 -10.78
CA TYR A 305 -7.76 -6.95 -11.83
C TYR A 305 -8.16 -8.42 -11.65
N GLN A 306 -8.28 -8.88 -10.40
CA GLN A 306 -8.73 -10.25 -10.12
C GLN A 306 -10.19 -10.47 -10.51
N ARG A 307 -11.01 -9.42 -10.48
CA ARG A 307 -12.40 -9.45 -10.92
C ARG A 307 -12.56 -9.25 -12.44
N ASN A 308 -11.46 -8.95 -13.16
CA ASN A 308 -11.45 -8.57 -14.59
C ASN A 308 -12.44 -7.44 -14.91
N SER A 309 -12.63 -6.51 -13.98
CA SER A 309 -13.61 -5.44 -14.07
C SER A 309 -13.06 -4.19 -13.39
N THR A 310 -13.19 -3.05 -14.04
CA THR A 310 -12.89 -1.76 -13.44
C THR A 310 -13.83 -1.48 -12.27
N TYR A 311 -13.35 -0.71 -11.30
CA TYR A 311 -14.22 -0.09 -10.31
C TYR A 311 -14.71 1.24 -10.87
N ASN A 312 -16.00 1.47 -10.76
CA ASN A 312 -16.67 2.63 -11.37
C ASN A 312 -17.35 3.44 -10.28
N THR A 313 -17.08 4.74 -10.23
CA THR A 313 -17.65 5.61 -9.20
C THR A 313 -17.74 7.06 -9.63
N TYR A 314 -18.68 7.81 -9.03
CA TYR A 314 -18.64 9.27 -9.04
C TYR A 314 -17.60 9.77 -8.03
N ILE A 315 -16.81 10.77 -8.44
CA ILE A 315 -15.74 11.34 -7.64
C ILE A 315 -16.29 12.39 -6.66
N GLY A 316 -15.84 12.31 -5.40
CA GLY A 316 -16.07 13.34 -4.40
C GLY A 316 -17.47 13.40 -3.82
N LEU A 317 -18.32 12.40 -4.05
CA LEU A 317 -19.72 12.35 -3.63
C LEU A 317 -20.01 11.32 -2.50
N GLY A 318 -18.98 10.76 -1.92
CA GLY A 318 -19.12 9.83 -0.78
C GLY A 318 -19.46 8.37 -1.15
N TYR A 319 -19.30 7.98 -2.40
CA TYR A 319 -19.52 6.60 -2.84
C TYR A 319 -18.37 5.66 -2.48
N VAL A 320 -17.20 6.20 -2.21
CA VAL A 320 -15.99 5.48 -1.81
C VAL A 320 -15.44 6.09 -0.52
N ILE A 321 -14.45 5.44 0.10
CA ILE A 321 -13.79 5.97 1.30
C ILE A 321 -13.27 7.40 1.06
N PRO A 322 -13.27 8.27 2.07
CA PRO A 322 -12.89 9.68 1.90
C PRO A 322 -11.52 9.90 1.28
N GLY A 323 -10.56 9.04 1.63
CA GLY A 323 -9.21 9.09 1.05
C GLY A 323 -9.19 8.81 -0.45
N MET A 324 -10.01 7.87 -0.92
CA MET A 324 -10.15 7.57 -2.35
C MET A 324 -10.85 8.73 -3.09
N ASP A 325 -11.94 9.25 -2.53
CA ASP A 325 -12.64 10.40 -3.11
C ASP A 325 -11.71 11.60 -3.33
N LYS A 326 -10.82 11.84 -2.37
CA LYS A 326 -9.82 12.90 -2.49
C LYS A 326 -8.73 12.55 -3.52
N ALA A 327 -8.27 11.31 -3.53
CA ALA A 327 -7.16 10.86 -4.36
C ALA A 327 -7.52 10.73 -5.85
N LEU A 328 -8.79 10.52 -6.18
CA LEU A 328 -9.25 10.41 -7.57
C LEU A 328 -9.37 11.76 -8.29
N GLN A 329 -9.21 12.87 -7.57
CA GLN A 329 -9.24 14.21 -8.15
C GLN A 329 -7.87 14.59 -8.74
N GLY A 330 -7.89 15.35 -9.83
CA GLY A 330 -6.69 15.88 -10.46
C GLY A 330 -5.90 14.85 -11.27
N LEU A 331 -6.52 13.74 -11.68
CA LEU A 331 -5.91 12.68 -12.47
C LEU A 331 -6.18 12.86 -13.97
N CYS A 332 -5.20 12.48 -14.78
CA CYS A 332 -5.33 12.33 -16.22
C CYS A 332 -5.79 10.91 -16.57
N ILE A 333 -6.41 10.75 -17.76
CA ILE A 333 -6.69 9.40 -18.29
C ILE A 333 -5.36 8.70 -18.56
N GLY A 334 -5.25 7.44 -18.12
CA GLY A 334 -4.03 6.64 -18.22
C GLY A 334 -3.00 6.90 -17.10
N GLU A 335 -3.26 7.84 -16.20
CA GLU A 335 -2.37 8.12 -15.07
C GLU A 335 -2.37 6.95 -14.07
N LYS A 336 -1.18 6.68 -13.53
CA LYS A 336 -0.98 5.73 -12.43
C LYS A 336 -0.52 6.49 -11.20
N ARG A 337 -1.24 6.31 -10.11
CA ARG A 337 -0.98 6.96 -8.83
C ARG A 337 -1.01 5.94 -7.71
N ARG A 338 0.00 6.00 -6.83
CA ARG A 338 -0.04 5.30 -5.55
C ARG A 338 -0.51 6.26 -4.48
N ILE A 339 -1.44 5.81 -3.65
CA ILE A 339 -1.92 6.56 -2.51
C ILE A 339 -1.78 5.74 -1.24
N THR A 340 -1.44 6.42 -0.15
CA THR A 340 -1.44 5.85 1.19
C THR A 340 -2.52 6.57 2.00
N VAL A 341 -3.49 5.81 2.49
CA VAL A 341 -4.69 6.33 3.14
C VAL A 341 -4.67 5.97 4.62
N PRO A 342 -4.64 6.96 5.53
CA PRO A 342 -4.74 6.69 6.96
C PRO A 342 -6.14 6.18 7.32
N PRO A 343 -6.29 5.40 8.42
CA PRO A 343 -7.56 4.74 8.75
C PRO A 343 -8.74 5.70 8.94
N HIS A 344 -8.53 6.91 9.45
CA HIS A 344 -9.60 7.91 9.61
C HIS A 344 -10.16 8.44 8.28
N MET A 345 -9.49 8.19 7.17
CA MET A 345 -9.94 8.46 5.80
C MET A 345 -10.25 7.17 5.01
N ALA A 346 -10.26 6.03 5.68
CA ALA A 346 -10.57 4.71 5.13
C ALA A 346 -11.69 4.04 5.95
N TYR A 347 -11.40 2.96 6.64
CA TYR A 347 -12.41 2.18 7.38
C TYR A 347 -12.36 2.39 8.90
N GLY A 348 -11.56 3.33 9.40
CA GLY A 348 -11.50 3.74 10.78
C GLY A 348 -11.07 2.65 11.76
N GLU A 349 -11.47 2.81 13.02
CA GLU A 349 -11.14 1.88 14.11
C GLU A 349 -11.81 0.51 13.99
N ASN A 350 -12.94 0.43 13.30
CA ASN A 350 -13.70 -0.81 13.16
C ASN A 350 -13.20 -1.70 12.02
N GLY A 351 -12.49 -1.13 11.04
CA GLY A 351 -12.08 -1.83 9.85
C GLY A 351 -13.27 -2.21 8.96
N SER A 352 -13.11 -3.25 8.16
CA SER A 352 -14.15 -3.76 7.26
C SER A 352 -14.10 -5.29 7.17
N GLY A 353 -15.16 -5.93 7.64
CA GLY A 353 -15.28 -7.39 7.65
C GLY A 353 -14.10 -8.08 8.32
N ASP A 354 -13.74 -9.26 7.79
CA ASP A 354 -12.57 -10.03 8.24
C ASP A 354 -11.29 -9.69 7.47
N VAL A 355 -11.39 -8.81 6.47
CA VAL A 355 -10.30 -8.52 5.53
C VAL A 355 -9.48 -7.32 5.96
N ILE A 356 -10.12 -6.24 6.40
CA ILE A 356 -9.45 -5.01 6.81
C ILE A 356 -9.57 -4.85 8.31
N PRO A 357 -8.45 -5.01 9.05
CA PRO A 357 -8.45 -4.84 10.49
C PRO A 357 -8.72 -3.38 10.87
N GLY A 358 -9.18 -3.17 12.11
CA GLY A 358 -9.37 -1.83 12.65
C GLY A 358 -8.07 -1.03 12.65
N SER A 359 -8.16 0.25 12.38
CA SER A 359 -7.03 1.19 12.34
C SER A 359 -5.93 0.83 11.34
N ALA A 360 -6.28 0.18 10.23
CA ALA A 360 -5.33 -0.17 9.18
C ALA A 360 -5.09 0.99 8.21
N VAL A 361 -3.84 1.24 7.90
CA VAL A 361 -3.42 2.09 6.78
C VAL A 361 -3.50 1.29 5.49
N LEU A 362 -4.08 1.88 4.45
CA LEU A 362 -4.28 1.23 3.16
C LEU A 362 -3.42 1.89 2.08
N VAL A 363 -2.88 1.07 1.19
CA VAL A 363 -2.14 1.53 0.01
C VAL A 363 -2.91 1.07 -1.23
N PHE A 364 -3.19 2.01 -2.14
CA PHE A 364 -3.82 1.71 -3.42
C PHE A 364 -2.92 2.14 -4.56
N ASP A 365 -2.68 1.22 -5.49
CA ASP A 365 -2.12 1.51 -6.80
C ASP A 365 -3.27 1.70 -7.77
N ILE A 366 -3.49 2.93 -8.21
CA ILE A 366 -4.61 3.33 -9.06
C ILE A 366 -4.13 3.49 -10.50
N HIS A 367 -4.91 2.94 -11.44
CA HIS A 367 -4.74 3.17 -12.87
C HIS A 367 -6.05 3.66 -13.47
N VAL A 368 -6.08 4.91 -13.89
CA VAL A 368 -7.26 5.54 -14.51
C VAL A 368 -7.45 5.01 -15.93
N ILE A 369 -8.60 4.43 -16.19
CA ILE A 369 -8.96 3.93 -17.52
C ILE A 369 -9.65 5.04 -18.31
N ASP A 370 -10.73 5.57 -17.78
CA ASP A 370 -11.38 6.77 -18.33
C ASP A 370 -12.23 7.48 -17.26
N PHE A 371 -12.66 8.68 -17.59
CA PHE A 371 -13.67 9.39 -16.83
C PHE A 371 -14.43 10.36 -17.74
N HIS A 372 -15.65 10.63 -17.37
CA HIS A 372 -16.51 11.60 -18.05
C HIS A 372 -17.36 12.34 -17.02
N ASN A 373 -17.89 13.51 -17.45
CA ASN A 373 -18.93 14.21 -16.69
C ASN A 373 -20.29 13.98 -17.36
N PRO A 374 -21.39 13.83 -16.61
CA PRO A 374 -22.72 13.71 -17.20
C PRO A 374 -23.13 14.88 -18.12
N LYS A 375 -22.43 16.00 -18.04
CA LYS A 375 -22.63 17.19 -18.89
C LYS A 375 -21.72 17.24 -20.11
N ASP A 376 -20.82 16.26 -20.27
CA ASP A 376 -19.91 16.24 -21.41
C ASP A 376 -20.67 16.05 -22.72
N THR A 377 -20.17 16.70 -23.74
CA THR A 377 -20.62 16.57 -25.13
C THR A 377 -19.59 15.78 -25.93
N VAL A 378 -19.93 15.44 -27.17
CA VAL A 378 -18.99 14.81 -28.09
C VAL A 378 -17.83 15.75 -28.37
N GLU A 379 -16.60 15.26 -28.23
CA GLU A 379 -15.39 15.99 -28.61
C GLU A 379 -14.97 15.57 -30.02
N ILE A 380 -14.85 16.53 -30.92
CA ILE A 380 -14.48 16.30 -32.32
C ILE A 380 -13.15 17.00 -32.62
N ARG A 381 -12.16 16.19 -33.06
CA ARG A 381 -10.87 16.70 -33.55
C ARG A 381 -10.67 16.32 -35.00
N VAL A 382 -10.58 17.29 -35.89
CA VAL A 382 -10.25 17.05 -37.28
C VAL A 382 -8.74 16.81 -37.40
N THR A 383 -8.35 15.58 -37.84
CA THR A 383 -6.95 15.23 -37.99
C THR A 383 -6.44 15.45 -39.41
N GLN A 384 -7.33 15.32 -40.39
CA GLN A 384 -7.04 15.58 -41.81
C GLN A 384 -8.28 16.10 -42.49
N LYS A 385 -8.14 17.15 -43.27
CA LYS A 385 -9.21 17.72 -44.09
C LYS A 385 -8.72 17.95 -45.53
N PRO A 386 -9.47 17.54 -46.54
CA PRO A 386 -9.10 17.82 -47.93
C PRO A 386 -9.13 19.34 -48.22
N GLU A 387 -8.26 19.78 -49.14
CA GLU A 387 -8.18 21.22 -49.53
C GLU A 387 -9.46 21.71 -50.15
N GLU A 388 -10.13 20.86 -50.95
CA GLU A 388 -11.43 21.17 -51.56
C GLU A 388 -12.53 20.38 -50.87
N CYS A 389 -13.49 21.06 -50.30
CA CYS A 389 -14.66 20.48 -49.64
C CYS A 389 -15.93 21.23 -50.10
N ASN A 390 -16.52 20.73 -51.16
CA ASN A 390 -17.74 21.32 -51.74
C ASN A 390 -19.03 20.70 -51.20
N LEU A 391 -18.91 19.58 -50.48
CA LEU A 391 -20.02 18.83 -49.97
C LEU A 391 -19.68 18.25 -48.58
N THR A 392 -20.53 18.55 -47.63
CA THR A 392 -20.43 17.98 -46.26
C THR A 392 -21.64 17.11 -45.95
N SER A 393 -21.41 16.13 -45.06
CA SER A 393 -22.46 15.25 -44.56
C SER A 393 -23.46 16.02 -43.69
N ALA A 394 -24.73 15.69 -43.82
CA ALA A 394 -25.81 16.29 -43.04
C ALA A 394 -26.87 15.24 -42.70
N ALA A 395 -27.79 15.60 -41.80
CA ALA A 395 -28.93 14.75 -41.50
C ALA A 395 -29.66 14.29 -42.77
N ASN A 396 -30.10 13.05 -42.81
CA ASN A 396 -30.75 12.34 -43.90
C ASN A 396 -29.85 11.96 -45.09
N ASP A 397 -28.56 12.23 -45.04
CA ASP A 397 -27.63 11.74 -46.04
C ASP A 397 -27.25 10.30 -45.75
N LEU A 398 -27.13 9.47 -46.80
CA LEU A 398 -26.48 8.19 -46.73
C LEU A 398 -24.98 8.41 -46.83
N ILE A 399 -24.24 7.95 -45.83
CA ILE A 399 -22.79 8.04 -45.81
C ILE A 399 -22.17 6.65 -45.71
N ARG A 400 -20.97 6.52 -46.29
CA ARG A 400 -20.06 5.39 -46.08
C ARG A 400 -18.83 5.92 -45.38
N TYR A 401 -18.38 5.18 -44.38
CA TYR A 401 -17.25 5.61 -43.55
C TYR A 401 -16.43 4.40 -43.11
N ARG A 402 -15.20 4.68 -42.74
CA ARG A 402 -14.34 3.72 -42.05
C ARG A 402 -14.14 4.18 -40.65
N TYR A 403 -14.03 3.26 -39.71
CA TYR A 403 -13.77 3.60 -38.33
C TYR A 403 -12.99 2.54 -37.56
N ASN A 404 -12.22 3.02 -36.58
CA ASN A 404 -11.71 2.23 -35.48
C ASN A 404 -12.38 2.75 -34.21
N CYS A 405 -12.91 1.84 -33.39
CA CYS A 405 -13.46 2.16 -32.08
C CYS A 405 -12.57 1.55 -31.01
N SER A 406 -12.07 2.37 -30.12
CA SER A 406 -11.23 1.94 -28.99
C SER A 406 -11.69 2.58 -27.69
N LEU A 407 -11.26 2.00 -26.55
CA LEU A 407 -11.31 2.64 -25.26
C LEU A 407 -10.19 3.68 -25.16
N LEU A 408 -10.28 4.58 -24.19
CA LEU A 408 -9.27 5.63 -24.01
C LEU A 408 -7.90 5.09 -23.53
N ASP A 409 -7.85 3.86 -23.04
CA ASP A 409 -6.62 3.16 -22.71
C ASP A 409 -5.89 2.55 -23.94
N GLY A 410 -6.48 2.71 -25.13
CA GLY A 410 -5.97 2.16 -26.38
C GLY A 410 -6.47 0.75 -26.73
N THR A 411 -7.31 0.14 -25.88
CA THR A 411 -7.91 -1.17 -26.20
C THR A 411 -8.83 -1.05 -27.40
N LEU A 412 -8.47 -1.70 -28.51
CA LEU A 412 -9.29 -1.74 -29.71
C LEU A 412 -10.53 -2.62 -29.46
N ILE A 413 -11.72 -2.04 -29.64
CA ILE A 413 -12.99 -2.74 -29.55
C ILE A 413 -13.35 -3.33 -30.89
N TYR A 414 -13.34 -2.50 -31.94
CA TYR A 414 -13.73 -2.86 -33.29
C TYR A 414 -13.06 -2.00 -34.35
N SER A 415 -12.81 -2.62 -35.52
CA SER A 415 -12.33 -1.92 -36.71
C SER A 415 -13.17 -2.29 -37.91
N SER A 416 -13.62 -1.31 -38.69
CA SER A 416 -14.33 -1.51 -39.94
C SER A 416 -13.45 -2.13 -41.04
N ASP A 417 -12.12 -2.15 -40.85
CA ASP A 417 -11.18 -2.79 -41.79
C ASP A 417 -11.34 -4.31 -41.85
N HIS A 418 -12.01 -4.91 -40.86
CA HIS A 418 -12.38 -6.32 -40.86
C HIS A 418 -13.60 -6.65 -41.73
N GLN A 419 -14.29 -5.64 -42.27
CA GLN A 419 -15.45 -5.81 -43.15
C GLN A 419 -15.05 -5.70 -44.62
N GLU A 420 -15.65 -6.54 -45.47
CA GLU A 420 -15.44 -6.48 -46.91
C GLU A 420 -15.93 -5.18 -47.55
N LYS A 421 -16.96 -4.59 -46.98
CA LYS A 421 -17.53 -3.32 -47.41
C LYS A 421 -17.50 -2.30 -46.25
N PRO A 422 -17.19 -1.02 -46.55
CA PRO A 422 -17.32 0.03 -45.52
C PRO A 422 -18.74 0.08 -44.97
N PRO A 423 -18.91 0.28 -43.66
CA PRO A 423 -20.24 0.48 -43.09
C PRO A 423 -20.89 1.73 -43.69
N GLU A 424 -22.20 1.69 -43.76
CA GLU A 424 -23.00 2.81 -44.23
C GLU A 424 -24.15 3.08 -43.29
N THR A 425 -24.49 4.34 -43.12
CA THR A 425 -25.61 4.77 -42.30
C THR A 425 -26.28 5.98 -42.90
N VAL A 426 -27.56 6.18 -42.56
CA VAL A 426 -28.30 7.42 -42.85
C VAL A 426 -28.25 8.26 -41.58
N LEU A 427 -27.63 9.45 -41.66
CA LEU A 427 -27.48 10.32 -40.50
C LEU A 427 -28.84 10.83 -40.01
N GLY A 428 -29.01 10.91 -38.70
CA GLY A 428 -30.24 11.37 -38.06
C GLY A 428 -31.34 10.31 -37.96
N THR A 429 -31.05 9.03 -38.23
CA THR A 429 -32.03 7.94 -38.17
C THR A 429 -31.87 7.02 -36.97
N PHE A 430 -31.00 7.38 -36.04
CA PHE A 430 -30.71 6.60 -34.82
C PHE A 430 -30.23 5.15 -35.08
N ARG A 431 -29.59 4.90 -36.22
CA ARG A 431 -29.02 3.59 -36.58
C ARG A 431 -27.65 3.35 -35.97
N VAL A 432 -26.97 4.40 -35.54
CA VAL A 432 -25.72 4.37 -34.81
C VAL A 432 -25.89 5.11 -33.49
N ILE A 433 -24.98 4.92 -32.53
CA ILE A 433 -25.02 5.69 -31.28
C ILE A 433 -25.01 7.19 -31.56
N GLU A 434 -25.67 7.95 -30.69
CA GLU A 434 -25.88 9.39 -30.88
C GLU A 434 -24.56 10.14 -31.07
N GLY A 435 -23.53 9.81 -30.28
CA GLY A 435 -22.24 10.47 -30.40
C GLY A 435 -21.51 10.20 -31.71
N LEU A 436 -21.69 9.01 -32.31
CA LEU A 436 -21.13 8.70 -33.62
C LEU A 436 -21.89 9.44 -34.72
N ASP A 437 -23.22 9.48 -34.65
CA ASP A 437 -24.05 10.26 -35.57
C ASP A 437 -23.62 11.74 -35.59
N GLU A 438 -23.46 12.32 -34.39
CA GLU A 438 -22.99 13.72 -34.27
C GLU A 438 -21.56 13.87 -34.81
N GLY A 439 -20.67 12.93 -34.52
CA GLY A 439 -19.28 12.95 -34.99
C GLY A 439 -19.10 12.81 -36.49
N LEU A 440 -20.08 12.23 -37.20
CA LEU A 440 -20.08 12.04 -38.65
C LEU A 440 -20.71 13.20 -39.44
N ARG A 441 -21.31 14.16 -38.74
CA ARG A 441 -21.92 15.34 -39.39
C ARG A 441 -20.88 16.38 -39.80
N ASP A 442 -21.18 17.14 -40.81
CA ASP A 442 -20.34 18.22 -41.35
C ASP A 442 -18.95 17.77 -41.82
N MET A 443 -18.81 16.48 -42.18
CA MET A 443 -17.57 15.93 -42.73
C MET A 443 -17.52 16.06 -44.25
N CYS A 444 -16.32 16.35 -44.76
CA CYS A 444 -16.01 16.24 -46.19
C CYS A 444 -15.63 14.79 -46.54
N VAL A 445 -15.84 14.38 -47.78
CA VAL A 445 -15.30 13.09 -48.26
C VAL A 445 -13.78 13.15 -48.21
N GLY A 446 -13.15 12.14 -47.58
CA GLY A 446 -11.71 12.06 -47.34
C GLY A 446 -11.27 12.75 -46.03
N GLU A 447 -12.19 13.41 -45.30
CA GLU A 447 -11.87 13.93 -43.98
C GLU A 447 -11.67 12.83 -42.95
N ARG A 448 -10.69 13.04 -42.06
CA ARG A 448 -10.43 12.17 -40.93
C ARG A 448 -10.62 12.92 -39.62
N ARG A 449 -11.27 12.27 -38.68
CA ARG A 449 -11.56 12.81 -37.34
C ARG A 449 -11.24 11.81 -36.27
N VAL A 450 -10.89 12.33 -35.11
CA VAL A 450 -10.97 11.62 -33.83
C VAL A 450 -12.17 12.17 -33.08
N VAL A 451 -13.07 11.30 -32.67
CA VAL A 451 -14.31 11.63 -31.98
C VAL A 451 -14.34 10.90 -30.64
N ILE A 452 -14.47 11.64 -29.56
CA ILE A 452 -14.56 11.09 -28.20
C ILE A 452 -16.02 11.20 -27.77
N VAL A 453 -16.60 10.04 -27.42
CA VAL A 453 -18.02 9.91 -27.12
C VAL A 453 -18.19 9.52 -25.66
N PRO A 454 -18.83 10.37 -24.82
CA PRO A 454 -19.17 10.00 -23.45
C PRO A 454 -20.24 8.91 -23.45
N PRO A 455 -20.31 8.04 -22.39
CA PRO A 455 -21.21 6.89 -22.39
C PRO A 455 -22.70 7.24 -22.53
N HIS A 456 -23.16 8.39 -22.05
CA HIS A 456 -24.57 8.81 -22.22
C HIS A 456 -24.95 9.16 -23.66
N LEU A 457 -23.98 9.36 -24.53
CA LEU A 457 -24.13 9.50 -26.00
C LEU A 457 -23.59 8.28 -26.75
N GLY A 458 -23.19 7.24 -26.04
CA GLY A 458 -22.67 5.98 -26.52
C GLY A 458 -23.54 4.80 -26.08
N HIS A 459 -22.93 3.80 -25.45
CA HIS A 459 -23.63 2.58 -25.03
C HIS A 459 -24.15 2.63 -23.58
N GLY A 460 -24.04 3.76 -22.89
CA GLY A 460 -24.61 3.97 -21.57
C GLY A 460 -23.98 3.14 -20.46
N GLU A 461 -24.72 3.02 -19.36
CA GLU A 461 -24.27 2.30 -18.16
C GLU A 461 -24.17 0.78 -18.36
N ASN A 462 -24.98 0.23 -19.25
CA ASN A 462 -25.01 -1.20 -19.51
C ASN A 462 -23.90 -1.68 -20.48
N GLY A 463 -23.37 -0.75 -21.29
CA GLY A 463 -22.43 -1.09 -22.35
C GLY A 463 -23.09 -1.87 -23.49
N ALA A 464 -22.27 -2.54 -24.29
CA ALA A 464 -22.67 -3.44 -25.34
C ALA A 464 -21.78 -4.70 -25.30
N ARG A 465 -21.89 -5.59 -26.29
CA ARG A 465 -21.22 -6.91 -26.31
C ARG A 465 -19.74 -6.86 -25.88
N ASP A 466 -18.94 -5.99 -26.51
CA ASP A 466 -17.51 -5.85 -26.24
C ASP A 466 -17.16 -4.49 -25.63
N VAL A 467 -18.15 -3.67 -25.34
CA VAL A 467 -18.02 -2.35 -24.73
C VAL A 467 -18.40 -2.43 -23.26
N PRO A 468 -17.47 -2.14 -22.34
CA PRO A 468 -17.79 -2.09 -20.91
C PRO A 468 -18.86 -1.03 -20.61
N GLY A 469 -19.66 -1.27 -19.55
CA GLY A 469 -20.60 -0.27 -19.06
C GLY A 469 -19.92 1.03 -18.68
N SER A 470 -20.55 2.14 -19.00
CA SER A 470 -20.05 3.51 -18.73
C SER A 470 -18.70 3.84 -19.37
N ALA A 471 -18.33 3.14 -20.45
CA ALA A 471 -17.08 3.41 -21.15
C ALA A 471 -17.16 4.63 -22.04
N VAL A 472 -16.16 5.46 -21.99
CA VAL A 472 -15.89 6.52 -22.96
C VAL A 472 -15.28 5.87 -24.20
N LEU A 473 -15.78 6.20 -25.39
CA LEU A 473 -15.33 5.63 -26.66
C LEU A 473 -14.53 6.65 -27.47
N LEU A 474 -13.49 6.15 -28.13
CA LEU A 474 -12.71 6.92 -29.08
C LEU A 474 -12.90 6.31 -30.46
N PHE A 475 -13.43 7.12 -31.39
CA PHE A 475 -13.56 6.76 -32.79
C PHE A 475 -12.53 7.48 -33.63
N GLU A 476 -11.79 6.74 -34.44
CA GLU A 476 -11.03 7.29 -35.56
C GLU A 476 -11.87 7.10 -36.81
N LEU A 477 -12.33 8.20 -37.43
CA LEU A 477 -13.28 8.19 -38.55
C LEU A 477 -12.63 8.66 -39.83
N GLU A 478 -13.01 8.04 -40.96
CA GLU A 478 -12.74 8.51 -42.31
C GLU A 478 -14.03 8.44 -43.13
N LEU A 479 -14.51 9.57 -43.63
CA LEU A 479 -15.68 9.60 -44.52
C LEU A 479 -15.27 9.29 -45.96
N THR A 480 -15.85 8.25 -46.53
CA THR A 480 -15.48 7.78 -47.86
C THR A 480 -16.49 8.15 -48.96
N HIS A 481 -17.75 8.32 -48.61
CA HIS A 481 -18.81 8.64 -49.59
C HIS A 481 -20.00 9.35 -48.94
N ILE A 482 -20.61 10.28 -49.67
CA ILE A 482 -21.86 10.98 -49.29
C ILE A 482 -22.85 10.82 -50.43
N GLN A 483 -24.03 10.34 -50.13
CA GLN A 483 -25.19 10.41 -51.02
C GLN A 483 -26.24 11.29 -50.37
N LYS A 484 -26.57 12.39 -51.03
CA LYS A 484 -27.52 13.37 -50.50
C LYS A 484 -28.96 12.87 -50.55
N GLY A 485 -29.66 13.05 -49.43
CA GLY A 485 -31.08 12.70 -49.28
C GLY A 485 -31.32 11.25 -48.93
N VAL A 486 -32.59 10.85 -48.82
CA VAL A 486 -33.00 9.49 -48.48
C VAL A 486 -32.56 8.53 -49.57
N PRO A 487 -31.77 7.48 -49.27
CA PRO A 487 -31.23 6.58 -50.28
C PRO A 487 -32.29 5.68 -50.92
N GLU A 488 -31.96 5.17 -52.10
CA GLU A 488 -32.75 4.17 -52.79
C GLU A 488 -32.93 2.91 -51.93
N GLY A 489 -34.16 2.47 -51.73
CA GLY A 489 -34.49 1.34 -50.87
C GLY A 489 -35.03 1.72 -49.47
N TYR A 490 -34.84 2.94 -49.03
CA TYR A 490 -35.48 3.44 -47.80
C TYR A 490 -36.86 4.01 -48.16
N LEU A 491 -37.90 3.44 -47.58
CA LEU A 491 -39.27 3.87 -47.85
C LEU A 491 -39.69 5.05 -46.99
N PHE A 492 -39.22 5.12 -45.72
CA PHE A 492 -39.52 6.14 -44.75
C PHE A 492 -38.37 6.33 -43.75
N VAL A 493 -38.17 7.58 -43.34
CA VAL A 493 -37.15 7.90 -42.32
C VAL A 493 -37.76 8.82 -41.27
N TRP A 494 -37.62 8.48 -40.00
CA TRP A 494 -37.94 9.40 -38.91
C TRP A 494 -36.89 10.53 -38.84
N LEU A 495 -37.36 11.75 -38.68
CA LEU A 495 -36.53 12.95 -38.51
C LEU A 495 -36.39 13.33 -37.02
N GLU A 496 -37.25 12.79 -36.19
CA GLU A 496 -37.32 12.92 -34.74
C GLU A 496 -37.60 11.55 -34.15
N ASP A 497 -37.63 11.48 -32.82
CA ASP A 497 -38.04 10.25 -32.15
C ASP A 497 -39.43 9.80 -32.58
N SER A 498 -39.59 8.53 -32.88
CA SER A 498 -40.89 7.97 -33.20
C SER A 498 -41.80 8.02 -31.96
N PRO A 499 -43.11 8.21 -32.14
CA PRO A 499 -44.01 8.18 -31.00
C PRO A 499 -44.00 6.77 -30.35
N GLU A 500 -43.80 6.73 -29.06
CA GLU A 500 -43.81 5.48 -28.29
C GLU A 500 -45.03 5.41 -27.36
N PRO A 501 -45.74 4.32 -27.29
CA PRO A 501 -45.63 3.11 -28.15
C PRO A 501 -46.20 3.36 -29.56
N ILE A 502 -45.42 3.02 -30.58
CA ILE A 502 -45.72 3.37 -31.97
C ILE A 502 -47.02 2.70 -32.48
N TYR A 503 -47.32 1.49 -32.09
CA TYR A 503 -48.52 0.77 -32.47
C TYR A 503 -49.78 1.50 -32.01
N GLN A 504 -49.83 1.90 -30.76
CA GLN A 504 -50.96 2.68 -30.19
C GLN A 504 -51.15 4.03 -30.84
N ALA A 505 -50.05 4.65 -31.32
CA ALA A 505 -50.12 5.89 -32.06
C ALA A 505 -50.65 5.70 -33.49
N MET A 506 -50.45 4.53 -34.11
CA MET A 506 -51.01 4.19 -35.43
C MET A 506 -52.47 3.76 -35.39
N ASP A 507 -52.87 3.09 -34.33
CA ASP A 507 -54.26 2.64 -34.08
C ASP A 507 -55.14 3.84 -33.65
N LEU A 508 -55.58 4.58 -34.65
CA LEU A 508 -56.29 5.86 -34.47
C LEU A 508 -57.69 5.67 -33.84
N ASN A 509 -58.35 4.56 -34.19
CA ASN A 509 -59.71 4.25 -33.72
C ASN A 509 -59.72 3.37 -32.47
N LYS A 510 -58.57 2.85 -32.04
CA LYS A 510 -58.37 1.99 -30.86
C LYS A 510 -59.07 0.65 -30.91
N ASP A 511 -59.20 0.08 -32.09
CA ASP A 511 -59.80 -1.26 -32.30
C ASP A 511 -58.78 -2.39 -32.26
N LYS A 512 -57.49 -2.10 -32.08
CA LYS A 512 -56.35 -3.00 -32.05
C LYS A 512 -56.00 -3.66 -33.39
N GLU A 513 -56.49 -3.06 -34.49
CA GLU A 513 -56.18 -3.46 -35.85
C GLU A 513 -55.83 -2.18 -36.65
N VAL A 514 -54.76 -2.21 -37.43
CA VAL A 514 -54.34 -1.09 -38.26
C VAL A 514 -54.45 -1.51 -39.73
N PRO A 515 -55.57 -1.15 -40.40
CA PRO A 515 -55.69 -1.36 -41.85
C PRO A 515 -54.86 -0.31 -42.64
N LEU A 516 -54.73 -0.51 -43.96
CA LEU A 516 -53.95 0.39 -44.82
C LEU A 516 -54.35 1.83 -44.72
N GLU A 517 -55.66 2.11 -44.55
CA GLU A 517 -56.18 3.48 -44.44
C GLU A 517 -55.65 4.20 -43.22
N GLU A 518 -55.69 3.57 -42.05
CA GLU A 518 -55.14 4.13 -40.80
C GLU A 518 -53.63 4.25 -40.83
N PHE A 519 -52.94 3.23 -41.33
CA PHE A 519 -51.50 3.28 -41.52
C PHE A 519 -51.10 4.45 -42.43
N SER A 520 -51.78 4.63 -43.56
CA SER A 520 -51.55 5.72 -44.47
C SER A 520 -51.80 7.06 -43.86
N GLU A 521 -52.91 7.21 -43.11
CA GLU A 521 -53.25 8.45 -42.42
C GLU A 521 -52.18 8.82 -41.37
N PHE A 522 -51.75 7.82 -40.60
CA PHE A 522 -50.68 8.04 -39.63
C PHE A 522 -49.37 8.49 -40.26
N ILE A 523 -48.89 7.79 -41.30
CA ILE A 523 -47.64 8.16 -41.98
C ILE A 523 -47.75 9.55 -42.65
N LYS A 524 -48.83 9.84 -43.33
CA LYS A 524 -49.06 11.16 -43.93
C LYS A 524 -49.07 12.28 -42.87
N MET A 525 -49.65 12.02 -41.72
CA MET A 525 -49.67 12.97 -40.61
C MET A 525 -48.25 13.22 -40.05
N GLN A 526 -47.42 12.17 -39.92
CA GLN A 526 -46.02 12.35 -39.48
C GLN A 526 -45.21 13.18 -40.50
N VAL A 527 -45.41 12.94 -41.80
CA VAL A 527 -44.75 13.72 -42.85
C VAL A 527 -45.24 15.18 -42.89
N ALA A 528 -46.54 15.41 -42.73
CA ALA A 528 -47.11 16.75 -42.68
C ALA A 528 -46.63 17.55 -41.50
N ASN A 529 -46.41 16.92 -40.35
CA ASN A 529 -45.87 17.53 -39.12
C ASN A 529 -44.32 17.68 -39.13
N GLY A 530 -43.66 17.26 -40.20
CA GLY A 530 -42.20 17.34 -40.33
C GLY A 530 -41.43 16.35 -39.49
N LYS A 531 -42.12 15.30 -38.97
CA LYS A 531 -41.53 14.28 -38.10
C LYS A 531 -40.96 13.07 -38.85
N GLY A 532 -41.33 12.92 -40.15
CA GLY A 532 -40.87 11.88 -40.99
C GLY A 532 -40.73 12.33 -42.46
N ARG A 533 -40.06 11.53 -43.26
CA ARG A 533 -39.82 11.76 -44.69
C ARG A 533 -39.97 10.49 -45.48
N LEU A 534 -40.78 10.52 -46.52
CA LEU A 534 -40.95 9.43 -47.48
C LEU A 534 -39.87 9.47 -48.57
N LEU A 535 -39.63 8.33 -49.22
CA LEU A 535 -38.74 8.20 -50.38
C LEU A 535 -39.08 9.22 -51.44
N PRO A 536 -38.18 10.13 -51.84
CA PRO A 536 -38.44 11.15 -52.84
C PRO A 536 -38.55 10.55 -54.26
N GLY A 537 -39.35 11.16 -55.12
CA GLY A 537 -39.45 10.79 -56.54
C GLY A 537 -40.42 9.66 -56.83
N ARG A 538 -41.12 9.12 -55.85
CA ARG A 538 -42.22 8.15 -56.01
C ARG A 538 -43.52 8.71 -55.42
N ASP A 539 -44.64 8.20 -55.93
CA ASP A 539 -45.95 8.53 -55.38
C ASP A 539 -46.03 8.14 -53.89
N PRO A 540 -46.36 9.06 -52.99
CA PRO A 540 -46.46 8.78 -51.57
C PRO A 540 -47.39 7.62 -51.23
N ASP A 541 -48.52 7.47 -51.91
CA ASP A 541 -49.47 6.38 -51.64
C ASP A 541 -48.88 5.03 -52.01
N VAL A 542 -48.08 4.95 -53.07
CA VAL A 542 -47.36 3.71 -53.46
C VAL A 542 -46.31 3.36 -52.44
N VAL A 543 -45.55 4.34 -51.98
CA VAL A 543 -44.50 4.11 -50.96
C VAL A 543 -45.11 3.64 -49.65
N ILE A 544 -46.19 4.26 -49.20
CA ILE A 544 -46.90 3.89 -47.99
C ILE A 544 -47.50 2.47 -48.11
N LYS A 545 -48.03 2.13 -49.27
CA LYS A 545 -48.53 0.78 -49.50
C LYS A 545 -47.42 -0.26 -49.45
N ASP A 546 -46.26 0.00 -50.04
CA ASP A 546 -45.11 -0.87 -49.97
C ASP A 546 -44.64 -1.04 -48.51
N MET A 547 -44.64 0.03 -47.68
CA MET A 547 -44.35 -0.04 -46.25
C MET A 547 -45.35 -0.92 -45.50
N PHE A 548 -46.63 -0.75 -45.76
CA PHE A 548 -47.71 -1.55 -45.16
C PHE A 548 -47.56 -3.00 -45.49
N ASP A 549 -47.38 -3.34 -46.79
CA ASP A 549 -47.20 -4.71 -47.26
C ASP A 549 -45.97 -5.43 -46.65
N ASN A 550 -44.94 -4.67 -46.24
CA ASN A 550 -43.78 -5.16 -45.49
C ASN A 550 -44.08 -5.46 -44.00
N GLN A 551 -45.11 -4.85 -43.45
CA GLN A 551 -45.53 -5.07 -42.06
C GLN A 551 -46.62 -6.15 -41.96
N ASP A 552 -47.57 -6.18 -42.88
CA ASP A 552 -48.62 -7.16 -42.97
C ASP A 552 -48.06 -8.52 -43.48
N ARG A 553 -47.57 -9.33 -42.57
CA ARG A 553 -46.85 -10.58 -42.84
C ARG A 553 -47.78 -11.71 -43.30
N ASN A 554 -48.96 -11.76 -42.71
CA ASN A 554 -49.94 -12.78 -42.99
C ASN A 554 -50.81 -12.43 -44.23
N LYS A 555 -50.68 -11.17 -44.73
CA LYS A 555 -51.39 -10.62 -45.88
C LYS A 555 -52.91 -10.62 -45.69
N ASP A 556 -53.37 -10.37 -44.50
CA ASP A 556 -54.78 -10.27 -44.18
C ASP A 556 -55.35 -8.84 -44.34
N GLY A 557 -54.51 -7.87 -44.73
CA GLY A 557 -54.88 -6.48 -44.95
C GLY A 557 -54.88 -5.63 -43.71
N ARG A 558 -54.26 -6.10 -42.63
CA ARG A 558 -54.17 -5.44 -41.32
C ARG A 558 -52.80 -5.64 -40.70
N VAL A 559 -52.29 -4.64 -40.00
CA VAL A 559 -51.06 -4.76 -39.18
C VAL A 559 -51.47 -4.90 -37.74
N THR A 560 -51.03 -5.94 -37.08
CA THR A 560 -51.23 -6.20 -35.65
C THR A 560 -50.02 -5.73 -34.86
N GLU A 561 -50.20 -5.58 -33.52
CA GLU A 561 -49.11 -5.22 -32.63
C GLU A 561 -47.97 -6.27 -32.65
N ASP A 562 -48.31 -7.54 -32.74
CA ASP A 562 -47.33 -8.62 -32.82
C ASP A 562 -46.53 -8.59 -34.14
N GLU A 563 -47.14 -8.30 -35.26
CA GLU A 563 -46.44 -8.15 -36.56
C GLU A 563 -45.48 -6.96 -36.53
N LEU A 564 -45.91 -5.85 -36.01
CA LEU A 564 -45.06 -4.67 -35.85
C LEU A 564 -43.89 -4.95 -34.92
N LYS A 565 -44.14 -5.61 -33.78
CA LYS A 565 -43.13 -5.98 -32.81
C LYS A 565 -42.09 -6.94 -33.41
N LEU A 566 -42.53 -7.96 -34.15
CA LEU A 566 -41.64 -8.88 -34.85
C LEU A 566 -40.75 -8.15 -35.86
N LYS A 567 -41.26 -7.17 -36.57
CA LYS A 567 -40.50 -6.35 -37.49
C LYS A 567 -39.47 -5.50 -36.80
N VAL A 568 -39.84 -4.85 -35.71
CA VAL A 568 -38.92 -4.05 -34.88
C VAL A 568 -37.81 -4.92 -34.31
N ASP A 569 -38.13 -6.12 -33.83
CA ASP A 569 -37.15 -7.05 -33.29
C ASP A 569 -36.16 -7.53 -34.38
N GLU A 570 -36.65 -7.84 -35.59
CA GLU A 570 -35.78 -8.21 -36.73
C GLU A 570 -34.89 -7.04 -37.19
N ASP A 571 -35.43 -5.85 -37.23
CA ASP A 571 -34.66 -4.65 -37.60
C ASP A 571 -33.61 -4.33 -36.51
N ASN A 572 -33.93 -4.46 -35.26
CA ASN A 572 -33.00 -4.34 -34.16
C ASN A 572 -31.92 -5.44 -34.17
N GLU A 573 -32.28 -6.66 -34.52
CA GLU A 573 -31.31 -7.76 -34.65
C GLU A 573 -30.35 -7.55 -35.84
N LYS A 574 -30.85 -7.04 -36.98
CA LYS A 574 -30.00 -6.60 -38.08
C LYS A 574 -29.07 -5.46 -37.71
N LEU A 575 -29.58 -4.46 -36.98
CA LEU A 575 -28.79 -3.33 -36.48
C LEU A 575 -27.69 -3.76 -35.52
N ARG A 576 -27.97 -4.71 -34.61
CA ARG A 576 -26.95 -5.29 -33.72
C ARG A 576 -25.84 -6.02 -34.46
N HIS A 577 -26.10 -6.54 -35.65
CA HIS A 577 -25.10 -7.16 -36.53
C HIS A 577 -24.34 -6.14 -37.38
N GLU A 578 -24.90 -4.94 -37.61
CA GLU A 578 -24.26 -3.87 -38.36
C GLU A 578 -23.51 -2.86 -37.46
N GLU A 579 -23.83 -2.79 -36.15
CA GLU A 579 -23.20 -1.89 -35.15
C GLU A 579 -21.95 -2.48 -34.47
N LEU A 580 -21.50 -3.67 -34.84
CA LEU A 580 -20.28 -4.27 -34.29
C LEU A 580 -19.08 -4.02 -35.17
#